data_874def7b79cb7228067f8986a2e7ed3d
#
_entry.id   874def7b79cb7228067f8986a2e7ed3d
#
_cell.length_a   1.000
_cell.length_b   1.000
_cell.length_c   1.000
_cell.angle_alpha   90.00
_cell.angle_beta   90.00
_cell.angle_gamma   90.00
#
_symmetry.space_group_name_H-M   'P 1'
#
loop_
_entity.id
_entity.type
_entity.pdbx_description
1 polymer ?
#
loop_
_entity_poly.entity_id
_entity_poly.type
_entity_poly.pdbx_seq_one_letter_code
_entity_poly.pdbx_strand_id
1 'polypeptide(L)'
;MATIKINKSDIETGWIFEVNVSNGDSTTHRVNLTRKYYKHLSLTDTNPSKLVEGSFRFLLEREPKEMILRTFDLKIISHYFPEYERRISEYI
;
A
#
# COMPACT_ATOMS: atom_id res chain seq x y z
N MET A 1 2.96 -5.21 -17.40
CA MET A 1 3.38 -4.75 -16.05
C MET A 1 2.49 -3.62 -15.60
N ALA A 2 2.06 -3.64 -14.35
CA ALA A 2 1.18 -2.60 -13.83
C ALA A 2 1.92 -1.31 -13.52
N THR A 3 1.28 -0.18 -13.80
CA THR A 3 1.75 1.14 -13.41
C THR A 3 0.99 1.57 -12.16
N ILE A 4 1.69 2.02 -11.14
CA ILE A 4 1.11 2.44 -9.89
C ILE A 4 1.34 3.94 -9.71
N LYS A 5 0.24 4.70 -9.63
CA LYS A 5 0.30 6.16 -9.40
C LYS A 5 -0.31 6.44 -8.03
N ILE A 6 0.35 7.29 -7.25
CA ILE A 6 -0.04 7.54 -5.87
C ILE A 6 -0.15 9.05 -5.63
N ASN A 7 -1.29 9.46 -5.05
CA ASN A 7 -1.49 10.81 -4.54
C ASN A 7 -1.67 10.73 -3.03
N LYS A 8 -0.89 11.51 -2.30
CA LYS A 8 -0.87 11.51 -0.84
C LYS A 8 -1.55 12.76 -0.30
N SER A 9 -2.40 12.59 0.71
CA SER A 9 -2.99 13.69 1.47
C SER A 9 -2.67 13.50 2.94
N ASP A 10 -2.25 14.56 3.61
CA ASP A 10 -1.97 14.52 5.04
C ASP A 10 -3.27 14.64 5.82
N ILE A 11 -3.40 13.83 6.88
CA ILE A 11 -4.49 13.94 7.85
C ILE A 11 -3.89 13.93 9.24
N GLU A 12 -4.72 14.21 10.25
CA GLU A 12 -4.24 14.35 11.62
C GLU A 12 -3.51 13.10 12.12
N THR A 13 -4.03 11.90 11.82
CA THR A 13 -3.48 10.64 12.34
C THR A 13 -2.48 9.98 11.39
N GLY A 14 -2.28 10.53 10.20
CA GLY A 14 -1.38 9.94 9.22
C GLY A 14 -1.61 10.46 7.82
N TRP A 15 -1.91 9.56 6.90
CA TRP A 15 -2.08 9.90 5.48
C TRP A 15 -3.22 9.11 4.86
N ILE A 16 -3.84 9.72 3.85
CA ILE A 16 -4.76 9.03 2.94
C ILE A 16 -4.08 9.00 1.57
N PHE A 17 -4.05 7.85 0.95
CA PHE A 17 -3.50 7.69 -0.39
C PHE A 17 -4.59 7.34 -1.38
N GLU A 18 -4.56 7.99 -2.53
CA GLU A 18 -5.35 7.55 -3.67
C GLU A 18 -4.39 6.84 -4.62
N VAL A 19 -4.62 5.55 -4.85
CA VAL A 19 -3.71 4.70 -5.61
C VAL A 19 -4.41 4.23 -6.88
N ASN A 20 -3.82 4.55 -8.02
CA ASN A 20 -4.33 4.09 -9.32
C ASN A 20 -3.41 3.01 -9.85
N VAL A 21 -3.97 1.84 -10.13
CA VAL A 21 -3.22 0.69 -10.68
C VAL A 21 -3.74 0.43 -12.09
N SER A 22 -2.86 0.48 -13.07
CA SER A 22 -3.25 0.28 -14.47
C SER A 22 -2.34 -0.70 -15.18
N ASN A 23 -2.96 -1.56 -15.99
CA ASN A 23 -2.28 -2.48 -16.90
C ASN A 23 -3.25 -2.81 -18.05
N GLY A 24 -3.56 -1.77 -18.86
CA GLY A 24 -4.59 -1.85 -19.88
C GLY A 24 -5.82 -1.09 -19.41
N ASP A 25 -6.55 -1.63 -18.44
CA ASP A 25 -7.57 -0.89 -17.70
C ASP A 25 -7.00 -0.51 -16.33
N SER A 26 -7.80 0.15 -15.51
CA SER A 26 -7.29 0.64 -14.22
C SER A 26 -8.31 0.48 -13.09
N THR A 27 -7.76 0.41 -11.86
CA THR A 27 -8.56 0.47 -10.64
C THR A 27 -8.02 1.58 -9.75
N THR A 28 -8.89 2.15 -8.92
CA THR A 28 -8.48 3.20 -7.98
C THR A 28 -8.82 2.73 -6.57
N HIS A 29 -7.88 2.94 -5.66
CA HIS A 29 -7.99 2.49 -4.29
C HIS A 29 -7.71 3.64 -3.34
N ARG A 30 -8.44 3.69 -2.23
CA ARG A 30 -8.23 4.68 -1.18
C ARG A 30 -7.66 3.96 0.04
N VAL A 31 -6.45 4.34 0.44
CA VAL A 31 -5.71 3.64 1.49
C VAL A 31 -5.39 4.60 2.63
N ASN A 32 -5.75 4.19 3.83
CA ASN A 32 -5.41 4.92 5.04
C ASN A 32 -4.15 4.33 5.67
N LEU A 33 -3.20 5.18 6.04
CA LEU A 33 -1.99 4.75 6.73
C LEU A 33 -1.79 5.66 7.94
N THR A 34 -1.84 5.07 9.16
CA THR A 34 -1.58 5.83 10.36
C THR A 34 -0.09 5.99 10.59
N ARG A 35 0.32 7.10 11.23
CA ARG A 35 1.72 7.28 11.63
C ARG A 35 2.16 6.19 12.58
N LYS A 36 1.25 5.75 13.45
CA LYS A 36 1.54 4.66 14.40
C LYS A 36 1.94 3.39 13.68
N TYR A 37 1.18 2.99 12.65
CA TYR A 37 1.48 1.77 11.90
C TYR A 37 2.76 1.93 11.09
N TYR A 38 2.96 3.09 10.48
CA TYR A 38 4.20 3.37 9.75
C TYR A 38 5.42 3.19 10.63
N LYS A 39 5.37 3.71 11.87
CA LYS A 39 6.46 3.55 12.83
C LYS A 39 6.60 2.09 13.28
N HIS A 40 5.48 1.38 13.41
CA HIS A 40 5.49 -0.02 13.82
C HIS A 40 6.30 -0.88 12.84
N LEU A 41 6.25 -0.59 11.55
CA LEU A 41 6.99 -1.34 10.55
C LEU A 41 8.50 -1.11 10.62
N SER A 42 8.94 -0.04 11.27
CA SER A 42 10.37 0.26 11.53
C SER A 42 11.23 0.21 10.27
N LEU A 43 10.71 0.72 9.18
CA LEU A 43 11.44 0.74 7.90
C LEU A 43 12.42 1.91 7.88
N THR A 44 13.58 1.70 7.23
CA THR A 44 14.60 2.73 7.05
C THR A 44 14.68 3.14 5.59
N ASP A 45 15.19 4.36 5.36
CA ASP A 45 15.43 4.90 4.01
C ASP A 45 14.19 4.84 3.11
N THR A 46 13.01 5.05 3.69
CA THR A 46 11.77 5.05 2.92
C THR A 46 10.87 6.20 3.38
N ASN A 47 9.75 6.34 2.71
CA ASN A 47 8.72 7.30 3.09
C ASN A 47 7.35 6.65 2.90
N PRO A 48 6.27 7.28 3.41
CA PRO A 48 4.94 6.67 3.33
C PRO A 48 4.48 6.33 1.91
N SER A 49 4.80 7.17 0.93
CA SER A 49 4.41 6.89 -0.46
C SER A 49 5.11 5.65 -1.01
N LYS A 50 6.40 5.50 -0.72
CA LYS A 50 7.15 4.30 -1.16
C LYS A 50 6.64 3.05 -0.48
N LEU A 51 6.25 3.16 0.79
CA LEU A 51 5.66 2.02 1.50
C LEU A 51 4.37 1.58 0.83
N VAL A 52 3.49 2.52 0.49
CA VAL A 52 2.22 2.18 -0.16
C VAL A 52 2.46 1.60 -1.55
N GLU A 53 3.38 2.17 -2.32
CA GLU A 53 3.72 1.63 -3.63
C GLU A 53 4.25 0.20 -3.52
N GLY A 54 5.20 -0.04 -2.61
CA GLY A 54 5.74 -1.39 -2.39
C GLY A 54 4.67 -2.36 -1.93
N SER A 55 3.73 -1.89 -1.10
CA SER A 55 2.63 -2.72 -0.63
C SER A 55 1.74 -3.16 -1.79
N PHE A 56 1.48 -2.29 -2.76
CA PHE A 56 0.69 -2.68 -3.92
C PHE A 56 1.46 -3.64 -4.83
N ARG A 57 2.79 -3.50 -4.94
CA ARG A 57 3.59 -4.49 -5.67
C ARG A 57 3.52 -5.85 -5.00
N PHE A 58 3.57 -5.88 -3.66
CA PHE A 58 3.40 -7.10 -2.88
C PHE A 58 2.03 -7.73 -3.16
N LEU A 59 0.97 -6.93 -3.13
CA LEU A 59 -0.39 -7.43 -3.36
C LEU A 59 -0.55 -7.96 -4.79
N LEU A 60 0.01 -7.26 -5.78
CA LEU A 60 -0.15 -7.65 -7.19
C LEU A 60 0.56 -8.94 -7.53
N GLU A 61 1.53 -9.39 -6.74
CA GLU A 61 2.12 -10.70 -6.91
C GLU A 61 1.19 -11.83 -6.44
N ARG A 62 0.19 -11.48 -5.63
CA ARG A 62 -0.68 -12.46 -4.97
C ARG A 62 -2.10 -12.45 -5.49
N GLU A 63 -2.56 -11.32 -6.03
CA GLU A 63 -3.91 -11.19 -6.54
C GLU A 63 -3.99 -10.12 -7.63
N PRO A 64 -4.96 -10.22 -8.57
CA PRO A 64 -5.13 -9.19 -9.58
C PRO A 64 -5.67 -7.91 -8.94
N LYS A 65 -5.46 -6.78 -9.63
CA LYS A 65 -5.87 -5.49 -9.10
C LYS A 65 -7.36 -5.41 -8.78
N GLU A 66 -8.19 -6.17 -9.53
CA GLU A 66 -9.64 -6.18 -9.32
C GLU A 66 -10.04 -6.81 -7.99
N MET A 67 -9.17 -7.62 -7.40
CA MET A 67 -9.43 -8.28 -6.12
C MET A 67 -8.92 -7.48 -4.92
N ILE A 68 -8.12 -6.45 -5.15
CA ILE A 68 -7.65 -5.59 -4.07
C ILE A 68 -8.79 -4.70 -3.61
N LEU A 69 -8.98 -4.61 -2.29
CA LEU A 69 -10.03 -3.77 -1.72
C LEU A 69 -9.93 -2.33 -2.25
N ARG A 70 -11.07 -1.69 -2.48
CA ARG A 70 -11.09 -0.33 -3.01
C ARG A 70 -10.83 0.72 -1.94
N THR A 71 -11.14 0.40 -0.69
CA THR A 71 -10.89 1.29 0.44
C THR A 71 -10.47 0.43 1.62
N PHE A 72 -9.28 0.70 2.18
CA PHE A 72 -8.80 -0.09 3.31
C PHE A 72 -7.69 0.65 4.06
N ASP A 73 -7.45 0.20 5.30
CA ASP A 73 -6.31 0.62 6.09
C ASP A 73 -5.13 -0.30 5.75
N LEU A 74 -3.95 0.27 5.57
CA LEU A 74 -2.81 -0.50 5.08
C LEU A 74 -2.51 -1.72 5.96
N LYS A 75 -2.72 -1.61 7.26
CA LYS A 75 -2.43 -2.72 8.18
C LYS A 75 -3.29 -3.96 7.92
N ILE A 76 -4.42 -3.83 7.20
CA ILE A 76 -5.27 -4.99 6.91
C ILE A 76 -4.56 -6.01 6.04
N ILE A 77 -3.53 -5.58 5.30
CA ILE A 77 -2.76 -6.49 4.45
C ILE A 77 -2.14 -7.61 5.29
N SER A 78 -1.62 -7.29 6.48
CA SER A 78 -1.01 -8.31 7.35
C SER A 78 -2.04 -9.30 7.87
N HIS A 79 -3.31 -8.92 7.90
CA HIS A 79 -4.38 -9.82 8.30
C HIS A 79 -4.63 -10.89 7.24
N TYR A 80 -4.65 -10.49 5.97
CA TYR A 80 -4.87 -11.44 4.88
C TYR A 80 -3.60 -12.17 4.46
N PHE A 81 -2.45 -11.53 4.61
CA PHE A 81 -1.15 -12.08 4.23
C PHE A 81 -0.19 -11.92 5.40
N PRO A 82 -0.13 -12.90 6.31
CA PRO A 82 0.69 -12.78 7.54
C PRO A 82 2.17 -12.50 7.29
N GLU A 83 2.70 -12.85 6.11
CA GLU A 83 4.08 -12.59 5.77
C GLU A 83 4.37 -11.14 5.37
N TYR A 84 3.34 -10.30 5.23
CA TYR A 84 3.49 -8.95 4.70
C TYR A 84 4.50 -8.11 5.49
N GLU A 85 4.36 -8.06 6.81
CA GLU A 85 5.24 -7.19 7.62
C GLU A 85 6.69 -7.67 7.57
N ARG A 86 6.91 -8.96 7.41
CA ARG A 86 8.24 -9.53 7.30
C ARG A 86 8.88 -9.27 5.95
N ARG A 87 8.07 -9.18 4.89
CA ARG A 87 8.55 -9.16 3.53
C ARG A 87 8.51 -7.80 2.85
N ILE A 88 7.80 -6.83 3.44
CA ILE A 88 7.57 -5.56 2.74
C ILE A 88 8.87 -4.81 2.40
N SER A 89 9.90 -4.93 3.21
CA SER A 89 11.17 -4.27 2.94
C SER A 89 11.80 -4.71 1.61
N GLU A 90 11.43 -5.87 1.10
CA GLU A 90 11.92 -6.39 -0.17
C GLU A 90 11.31 -5.65 -1.37
N TYR A 91 10.26 -4.88 -1.15
CA TYR A 91 9.49 -4.21 -2.21
C TYR A 91 9.72 -2.69 -2.23
N ILE A 92 10.60 -2.20 -1.38
CA ILE A 92 10.86 -0.77 -1.22
C ILE A 92 12.26 -0.42 -1.69
#